data_552050789592ac5b6ba35a2ca661f1d4
#
_entry.id   552050789592ac5b6ba35a2ca661f1d4
#
_cell.length_a   1.000
_cell.length_b   1.000
_cell.length_c   1.000
_cell.angle_alpha   90.00
_cell.angle_beta   90.00
_cell.angle_gamma   90.00
#
_symmetry.space_group_name_H-M   'P 1'
#
loop_
_entity.id
_entity.type
_entity.pdbx_description
1 polymer ?
#
loop_
_entity_poly.entity_id
_entity_poly.type
_entity_poly.pdbx_seq_one_letter_code
_entity_poly.pdbx_strand_id
1 'polypeptide(L)'
;MEFLDGSWKKEVSSWDALMSEELLNQEAILEGAIHSIRNMGDVAFVIIRKKEGLFQSVFAGEEVGFSIHELKEGMTVRMKGVIKKEERAPHGRELHIREIQVLSA
;
A
#
# COMPACT_ATOMS: atom_id res chain seq x y z
N MET A 1 18.17 7.41 4.37
CA MET A 1 17.08 6.77 4.76
C MET A 1 17.22 5.59 5.61
N GLU A 2 17.85 5.84 6.66
CA GLU A 2 18.13 4.80 7.60
C GLU A 2 16.88 4.20 8.17
N PHE A 3 15.80 4.94 8.14
CA PHE A 3 14.60 4.40 8.69
C PHE A 3 14.06 3.23 7.89
N LEU A 4 14.63 2.97 6.75
CA LEU A 4 14.22 1.83 5.98
C LEU A 4 14.88 0.56 6.44
N ASP A 5 15.94 0.68 7.22
CA ASP A 5 16.62 -0.50 7.66
C ASP A 5 15.96 -1.07 8.88
N GLY A 6 16.32 -2.20 9.27
CA GLY A 6 15.92 -2.83 10.52
C GLY A 6 14.47 -3.21 10.61
N SER A 7 13.56 -2.27 10.44
CA SER A 7 12.16 -2.58 10.60
C SER A 7 11.56 -3.26 9.39
N TRP A 8 12.05 -2.93 8.20
CA TRP A 8 11.45 -3.44 6.96
C TRP A 8 12.46 -4.33 6.25
N LYS A 9 12.47 -5.57 6.61
CA LYS A 9 13.45 -6.51 6.10
C LYS A 9 13.11 -7.08 4.76
N LYS A 10 11.84 -7.05 4.37
CA LYS A 10 11.44 -7.54 3.07
C LYS A 10 11.73 -6.50 2.01
N GLU A 11 12.05 -6.97 0.83
CA GLU A 11 12.24 -6.09 -0.30
C GLU A 11 10.90 -5.69 -0.87
N VAL A 12 10.88 -4.61 -1.65
CA VAL A 12 9.69 -4.17 -2.35
C VAL A 12 9.21 -5.30 -3.25
N SER A 13 7.94 -5.61 -3.18
CA SER A 13 7.36 -6.68 -3.97
C SER A 13 7.25 -6.22 -5.42
N SER A 14 7.61 -7.10 -6.35
CA SER A 14 7.47 -6.81 -7.77
C SER A 14 6.00 -6.88 -8.15
N TRP A 15 5.68 -6.33 -9.32
CA TRP A 15 4.32 -6.40 -9.83
C TRP A 15 3.87 -7.85 -9.99
N ASP A 16 4.76 -8.69 -10.54
CA ASP A 16 4.43 -10.10 -10.72
C ASP A 16 4.15 -10.79 -9.40
N ALA A 17 4.93 -10.46 -8.37
CA ALA A 17 4.71 -11.01 -7.04
C ALA A 17 3.37 -10.54 -6.49
N LEU A 18 3.04 -9.26 -6.66
CA LEU A 18 1.77 -8.72 -6.18
C LEU A 18 0.59 -9.41 -6.84
N MET A 19 0.75 -9.86 -8.07
CA MET A 19 -0.31 -10.52 -8.81
C MET A 19 -0.36 -12.02 -8.60
N SER A 20 0.61 -12.59 -7.90
CA SER A 20 0.68 -14.04 -7.74
C SER A 20 -0.35 -14.55 -6.74
N GLU A 21 -0.80 -15.77 -6.93
CA GLU A 21 -1.71 -16.42 -6.00
C GLU A 21 -1.02 -16.68 -4.67
N GLU A 22 0.28 -16.89 -4.72
CA GLU A 22 1.05 -17.19 -3.52
C GLU A 22 1.07 -16.04 -2.54
N LEU A 23 0.91 -14.81 -3.04
CA LEU A 23 0.98 -13.65 -2.17
C LEU A 23 -0.34 -13.35 -1.47
N LEU A 24 -1.42 -14.00 -1.85
CA LEU A 24 -2.70 -13.80 -1.18
C LEU A 24 -2.58 -14.21 0.27
N ASN A 25 -3.04 -13.33 1.16
CA ASN A 25 -2.98 -13.50 2.61
C ASN A 25 -1.56 -13.49 3.16
N GLN A 26 -0.60 -12.99 2.35
CA GLN A 26 0.78 -12.88 2.78
C GLN A 26 1.20 -11.42 2.85
N GLU A 27 2.26 -11.16 3.58
CA GLU A 27 2.80 -9.82 3.72
C GLU A 27 3.49 -9.39 2.43
N ALA A 28 3.32 -8.12 2.07
CA ALA A 28 3.94 -7.56 0.88
C ALA A 28 4.35 -6.12 1.14
N ILE A 29 5.27 -5.64 0.34
CA ILE A 29 5.73 -4.25 0.38
C ILE A 29 5.35 -3.61 -0.95
N LEU A 30 4.52 -2.58 -0.89
CA LEU A 30 4.05 -1.86 -2.07
C LEU A 30 4.67 -0.48 -2.07
N GLU A 31 5.36 -0.13 -3.15
CA GLU A 31 5.99 1.17 -3.25
C GLU A 31 5.54 1.85 -4.54
N GLY A 32 5.24 3.13 -4.46
CA GLY A 32 4.88 3.90 -5.63
C GLY A 32 4.32 5.25 -5.25
N ALA A 33 3.87 5.98 -6.26
CA ALA A 33 3.28 7.30 -6.05
C ALA A 33 1.80 7.15 -5.75
N ILE A 34 1.30 7.98 -4.86
CA ILE A 34 -0.13 8.00 -4.57
C ILE A 34 -0.85 8.63 -5.75
N HIS A 35 -1.66 7.83 -6.42
CA HIS A 35 -2.43 8.27 -7.56
C HIS A 35 -3.71 8.98 -7.12
N SER A 36 -4.41 8.42 -6.14
CA SER A 36 -5.61 9.04 -5.60
C SER A 36 -5.90 8.48 -4.22
N ILE A 37 -6.68 9.23 -3.46
CA ILE A 37 -7.11 8.84 -2.12
C ILE A 37 -8.60 9.03 -2.05
N ARG A 38 -9.31 7.99 -1.61
CA ARG A 38 -10.75 8.08 -1.42
C ARG A 38 -11.03 7.81 0.05
N ASN A 39 -11.34 8.88 0.78
CA ASN A 39 -11.61 8.78 2.22
C ASN A 39 -13.09 8.47 2.41
N MET A 40 -13.37 7.31 3.02
CA MET A 40 -14.73 6.85 3.24
C MET A 40 -15.14 6.94 4.70
N GLY A 41 -14.36 7.67 5.50
CA GLY A 41 -14.65 7.82 6.93
C GLY A 41 -13.81 6.86 7.74
N ASP A 42 -14.32 5.65 7.98
CA ASP A 42 -13.61 4.67 8.79
C ASP A 42 -12.40 4.10 8.09
N VAL A 43 -12.47 4.02 6.77
CA VAL A 43 -11.37 3.52 5.96
C VAL A 43 -11.13 4.45 4.80
N ALA A 44 -9.97 4.36 4.20
CA ALA A 44 -9.67 5.11 3.00
C ALA A 44 -9.00 4.17 2.01
N PHE A 45 -9.28 4.40 0.73
CA PHE A 45 -8.60 3.66 -0.33
C PHE A 45 -7.48 4.54 -0.85
N VAL A 46 -6.28 3.98 -0.90
CA VAL A 46 -5.10 4.68 -1.40
C VAL A 46 -4.65 3.93 -2.64
N ILE A 47 -4.78 4.57 -3.79
CA ILE A 47 -4.45 3.93 -5.05
C ILE A 47 -3.01 4.31 -5.40
N ILE A 48 -2.19 3.30 -5.57
CA ILE A 48 -0.77 3.47 -5.85
C ILE A 48 -0.51 3.28 -7.33
N ARG A 49 0.23 4.22 -7.92
CA ARG A 49 0.60 4.14 -9.33
C ARG A 49 1.99 3.55 -9.45
N LYS A 50 2.06 2.45 -10.19
CA LYS A 50 3.31 1.83 -10.56
C LYS A 50 3.38 1.86 -12.07
N LYS A 51 4.55 1.59 -12.65
CA LYS A 51 4.64 1.67 -14.09
C LYS A 51 3.80 0.59 -14.79
N GLU A 52 3.51 -0.50 -14.10
CA GLU A 52 2.67 -1.56 -14.68
C GLU A 52 1.18 -1.26 -14.58
N GLY A 53 0.78 -0.40 -13.65
CA GLY A 53 -0.63 -0.09 -13.47
C GLY A 53 -0.91 0.45 -12.08
N LEU A 54 -2.18 0.46 -11.72
CA LEU A 54 -2.64 0.96 -10.43
C LEU A 54 -2.91 -0.22 -9.49
N PHE A 55 -2.53 -0.05 -8.23
CA PHE A 55 -2.77 -1.07 -7.23
C PHE A 55 -3.50 -0.45 -6.04
N GLN A 56 -4.58 -1.08 -5.60
CA GLN A 56 -5.40 -0.55 -4.52
C GLN A 56 -4.90 -0.99 -3.16
N SER A 57 -4.87 -0.06 -2.22
CA SER A 57 -4.61 -0.39 -0.83
C SER A 57 -5.70 0.22 0.04
N VAL A 58 -5.85 -0.32 1.25
CA VAL A 58 -6.85 0.10 2.20
C VAL A 58 -6.17 0.56 3.47
N PHE A 59 -6.50 1.77 3.89
CA PHE A 59 -5.95 2.40 5.08
C PHE A 59 -7.03 2.44 6.14
N ALA A 60 -6.76 1.79 7.28
CA ALA A 60 -7.61 1.88 8.45
C ALA A 60 -6.75 2.50 9.54
N GLY A 61 -6.95 3.79 9.79
CA GLY A 61 -6.01 4.57 10.59
C GLY A 61 -5.66 4.01 11.95
N GLU A 62 -6.62 3.33 12.57
CA GLU A 62 -6.37 2.77 13.89
C GLU A 62 -5.28 1.71 13.88
N GLU A 63 -5.22 0.95 12.81
CA GLU A 63 -4.25 -0.14 12.71
C GLU A 63 -2.87 0.36 12.33
N VAL A 64 -2.83 1.48 11.63
CA VAL A 64 -1.59 1.99 11.08
C VAL A 64 -0.89 2.97 11.99
N GLY A 65 -1.65 3.66 12.82
CA GLY A 65 -1.10 4.69 13.70
C GLY A 65 -0.60 5.91 12.93
N PHE A 66 -1.20 6.16 11.78
CA PHE A 66 -0.78 7.22 10.87
C PHE A 66 -2.04 7.88 10.34
N SER A 67 -2.07 9.19 10.27
CA SER A 67 -3.28 9.89 9.85
C SER A 67 -3.39 9.93 8.33
N ILE A 68 -4.58 9.62 7.81
CA ILE A 68 -4.83 9.70 6.38
C ILE A 68 -4.61 11.13 5.90
N HIS A 69 -4.79 12.11 6.77
CA HIS A 69 -4.63 13.52 6.40
C HIS A 69 -3.19 13.88 6.10
N GLU A 70 -2.25 13.04 6.48
CA GLU A 70 -0.84 13.28 6.19
C GLU A 70 -0.46 12.79 4.80
N LEU A 71 -1.33 12.04 4.15
CA LEU A 71 -1.06 11.51 2.81
C LEU A 71 -1.70 12.41 1.77
N LYS A 72 -0.97 12.64 0.68
CA LYS A 72 -1.45 13.47 -0.42
C LYS A 72 -1.09 12.83 -1.75
N GLU A 73 -1.90 13.14 -2.75
CA GLU A 73 -1.62 12.67 -4.10
C GLU A 73 -0.27 13.18 -4.54
N GLY A 74 0.46 12.36 -5.25
CA GLY A 74 1.78 12.70 -5.73
C GLY A 74 2.92 12.29 -4.81
N MET A 75 2.63 12.05 -3.53
CA MET A 75 3.66 11.55 -2.63
C MET A 75 4.11 10.16 -3.05
N THR A 76 5.38 9.87 -2.86
CA THR A 76 5.89 8.50 -3.02
C THR A 76 5.96 7.85 -1.65
N VAL A 77 5.37 6.68 -1.56
CA VAL A 77 5.29 5.98 -0.29
C VAL A 77 5.73 4.53 -0.44
N ARG A 78 6.10 3.94 0.67
CA ARG A 78 6.35 2.50 0.77
C ARG A 78 5.44 1.99 1.87
N MET A 79 4.63 0.99 1.56
CA MET A 79 3.65 0.48 2.49
C MET A 79 3.84 -1.00 2.69
N LYS A 80 3.76 -1.45 3.94
CA LYS A 80 3.82 -2.84 4.28
C LYS A 80 2.43 -3.27 4.73
N GLY A 81 1.97 -4.40 4.27
CA GLY A 81 0.67 -4.90 4.64
C GLY A 81 0.44 -6.30 4.14
N VAL A 82 -0.80 -6.72 4.17
CA VAL A 82 -1.19 -8.07 3.77
C VAL A 82 -2.10 -7.97 2.55
N ILE A 83 -1.83 -8.79 1.56
CA ILE A 83 -2.64 -8.83 0.34
C ILE A 83 -3.89 -9.65 0.63
N LYS A 84 -5.05 -9.07 0.37
CA LYS A 84 -6.33 -9.74 0.56
C LYS A 84 -7.11 -9.76 -0.73
N LYS A 85 -7.86 -10.82 -0.95
CA LYS A 85 -8.72 -10.92 -2.11
C LYS A 85 -9.86 -9.93 -1.96
N GLU A 86 -10.14 -9.19 -3.01
CA GLU A 86 -11.25 -8.24 -3.03
C GLU A 86 -11.75 -8.14 -4.46
N GLU A 87 -12.91 -8.70 -4.73
CA GLU A 87 -13.41 -8.79 -6.10
C GLU A 87 -13.67 -7.44 -6.73
N ARG A 88 -13.98 -6.44 -5.94
CA ARG A 88 -14.26 -5.10 -6.45
C ARG A 88 -13.02 -4.28 -6.73
N ALA A 89 -11.87 -4.74 -6.26
CA ALA A 89 -10.62 -4.02 -6.54
C ALA A 89 -10.18 -4.27 -7.98
N PRO A 90 -9.42 -3.35 -8.57
CA PRO A 90 -9.04 -3.45 -9.99
C PRO A 90 -8.40 -4.77 -10.39
N HIS A 91 -7.63 -5.39 -9.51
CA HIS A 91 -6.96 -6.65 -9.84
C HIS A 91 -7.48 -7.79 -8.99
N GLY A 92 -8.67 -7.63 -8.40
CA GLY A 92 -9.25 -8.66 -7.58
C GLY A 92 -8.59 -8.82 -6.23
N ARG A 93 -7.73 -7.88 -5.85
CA ARG A 93 -7.00 -7.95 -4.58
C ARG A 93 -6.61 -6.55 -4.15
N GLU A 94 -6.28 -6.40 -2.86
CA GLU A 94 -5.87 -5.13 -2.32
C GLU A 94 -4.89 -5.35 -1.17
N LEU A 95 -4.08 -4.33 -0.87
CA LEU A 95 -3.15 -4.39 0.25
C LEU A 95 -3.82 -3.76 1.47
N HIS A 96 -3.91 -4.51 2.56
CA HIS A 96 -4.40 -3.97 3.83
C HIS A 96 -3.18 -3.42 4.57
N ILE A 97 -3.10 -2.10 4.65
CA ILE A 97 -1.90 -1.40 5.09
C ILE A 97 -1.69 -1.58 6.59
N ARG A 98 -0.46 -1.91 6.97
CA ARG A 98 -0.05 -2.03 8.37
C ARG A 98 0.94 -0.94 8.75
N GLU A 99 1.81 -0.56 7.84
CA GLU A 99 2.81 0.47 8.08
C GLU A 99 3.03 1.28 6.81
N ILE A 100 3.32 2.56 6.97
CA ILE A 100 3.56 3.45 5.85
C ILE A 100 4.81 4.27 6.13
N GLN A 101 5.62 4.44 5.09
CA GLN A 101 6.74 5.36 5.12
C GLN A 101 6.61 6.31 3.93
N VAL A 102 6.72 7.60 4.18
CA VAL A 102 6.71 8.58 3.09
C VAL A 102 8.14 8.76 2.62
N LEU A 103 8.38 8.47 1.35
CA LEU A 103 9.72 8.55 0.77
C LEU A 103 10.00 9.93 0.18
N SER A 104 8.97 10.56 -0.39
CA SER A 104 9.10 11.93 -0.86
C SER A 104 7.72 12.56 -0.91
N ALA A 105 7.67 13.86 -0.73
CA ALA A 105 6.39 14.59 -0.70
C ALA A 105 6.18 15.41 -1.96
#